data_d252822f75d0e33ae8bafcf954940d46
#
_entry.id   d252822f75d0e33ae8bafcf954940d46
#
_cell.length_a   1.000
_cell.length_b   1.000
_cell.length_c   1.000
_cell.angle_alpha   90.00
_cell.angle_beta   90.00
_cell.angle_gamma   90.00
#
_symmetry.space_group_name_H-M   'P 1'
#
loop_
_entity.id
_entity.type
_entity.pdbx_description
1 polymer ?
#
loop_
_entity_poly.entity_id
_entity_poly.type
_entity_poly.pdbx_seq_one_letter_code
_entity_poly.pdbx_strand_id
1 'polypeptide(L)'
;ADEEDKARKLFRSLSPPQKKMAILSEKAPRDILSGQDNTVNRETFFPPKGLPITKMNPRQRGWLDELIHAYAAKHRPEVVEQVAGRKPLVHPQETYIAWAGSLDAGEAHYYRVQTPDYLFEYANTQNDVNHIHAVWRDFNGDFGRDLLADHYQKDHKPEKGWVSMFDGKTLKGWKANENEDSFWVKNGCIVANAPGRCHLFYVTEKPFKNFEFKSKVMTLPHSNAGVYFHTRFQDEGWPKAGFECQVNNTYHDPKKTASIYGVADCLEAPAKDDEWFDLYI
;
A
#
# COMPACT_ATOMS: atom_id res chain seq x y z
N ALA A 1 22.31 -8.85 -19.00
CA ALA A 1 21.92 -9.60 -17.77
C ALA A 1 21.11 -10.83 -18.16
N ASP A 2 21.18 -11.93 -17.39
CA ASP A 2 20.52 -13.19 -17.75
C ASP A 2 19.00 -13.03 -17.91
N GLU A 3 18.33 -12.32 -17.00
CA GLU A 3 16.92 -11.99 -17.08
C GLU A 3 16.58 -11.10 -18.28
N GLU A 4 17.44 -10.17 -18.63
CA GLU A 4 17.26 -9.32 -19.81
C GLU A 4 17.30 -10.14 -21.10
N ASP A 5 18.29 -11.02 -21.23
CA ASP A 5 18.49 -11.85 -22.42
C ASP A 5 17.31 -12.82 -22.61
N LYS A 6 16.86 -13.44 -21.51
CA LYS A 6 15.69 -14.32 -21.50
C LYS A 6 14.40 -13.57 -21.88
N ALA A 7 14.18 -12.38 -21.29
CA ALA A 7 13.03 -11.55 -21.62
C ALA A 7 13.08 -11.14 -23.11
N ARG A 8 14.20 -10.65 -23.60
CA ARG A 8 14.38 -10.24 -25.00
C ARG A 8 14.14 -11.40 -25.97
N LYS A 9 14.66 -12.60 -25.66
CA LYS A 9 14.39 -13.83 -26.42
C LYS A 9 12.90 -14.13 -26.49
N LEU A 10 12.19 -14.07 -25.38
CA LEU A 10 10.74 -14.28 -25.30
C LEU A 10 10.00 -13.24 -26.15
N PHE A 11 10.23 -11.94 -25.95
CA PHE A 11 9.51 -10.89 -26.65
C PHE A 11 9.82 -10.85 -28.17
N ARG A 12 11.04 -11.18 -28.59
CA ARG A 12 11.40 -11.31 -30.01
C ARG A 12 10.64 -12.47 -30.71
N SER A 13 10.32 -13.53 -29.97
CA SER A 13 9.59 -14.69 -30.47
C SER A 13 8.10 -14.46 -30.67
N LEU A 14 7.57 -13.35 -30.17
CA LEU A 14 6.14 -13.05 -30.28
C LEU A 14 5.74 -12.74 -31.73
N SER A 15 4.61 -13.28 -32.14
CA SER A 15 3.98 -12.96 -33.43
C SER A 15 3.53 -11.48 -33.47
N PRO A 16 3.28 -10.89 -34.65
CA PRO A 16 2.80 -9.50 -34.74
C PRO A 16 1.54 -9.21 -33.89
N PRO A 17 0.49 -10.08 -33.86
CA PRO A 17 -0.66 -9.87 -32.98
C PRO A 17 -0.31 -9.92 -31.49
N GLN A 18 0.61 -10.81 -31.09
CA GLN A 18 1.07 -10.89 -29.70
C GLN A 18 1.89 -9.66 -29.31
N LYS A 19 2.79 -9.18 -30.19
CA LYS A 19 3.57 -7.94 -29.97
C LYS A 19 2.67 -6.73 -29.79
N LYS A 20 1.60 -6.60 -30.58
CA LYS A 20 0.62 -5.51 -30.44
C LYS A 20 -0.03 -5.47 -29.06
N MET A 21 -0.18 -6.61 -28.40
CA MET A 21 -0.71 -6.68 -27.02
C MET A 21 0.38 -6.48 -25.97
N ALA A 22 1.57 -7.03 -26.23
CA ALA A 22 2.68 -7.02 -25.25
C ALA A 22 3.40 -5.67 -25.16
N ILE A 23 3.54 -4.93 -26.27
CA ILE A 23 4.25 -3.66 -26.30
C ILE A 23 3.31 -2.54 -25.85
N LEU A 24 3.60 -1.94 -24.72
CA LEU A 24 2.80 -0.86 -24.11
C LEU A 24 3.14 0.51 -24.71
N SER A 25 4.41 0.72 -25.09
CA SER A 25 4.92 1.99 -25.59
C SER A 25 6.22 1.77 -26.38
N GLU A 26 6.44 2.60 -27.40
CA GLU A 26 7.73 2.67 -28.11
C GLU A 26 8.83 3.31 -27.28
N LYS A 27 8.46 4.10 -26.26
CA LYS A 27 9.39 4.73 -25.32
C LYS A 27 9.32 4.03 -23.97
N ALA A 28 10.47 3.63 -23.46
CA ALA A 28 10.61 3.09 -22.12
C ALA A 28 10.30 4.16 -21.04
N PRO A 29 9.70 3.79 -19.89
CA PRO A 29 9.60 4.68 -18.75
C PRO A 29 11.01 4.98 -18.21
N ARG A 30 11.13 6.07 -17.44
CA ARG A 30 12.42 6.49 -16.87
C ARG A 30 13.02 5.45 -15.90
N ASP A 31 12.18 4.65 -15.27
CA ASP A 31 12.56 3.66 -14.25
C ASP A 31 11.48 2.57 -14.14
N ILE A 32 11.67 1.61 -13.20
CA ILE A 32 10.63 0.68 -12.80
C ILE A 32 9.39 1.42 -12.31
N LEU A 33 8.21 0.90 -12.65
CA LEU A 33 6.94 1.57 -12.34
C LEU A 33 6.49 1.37 -10.88
N SER A 34 6.97 0.32 -10.22
CA SER A 34 6.69 0.07 -8.80
C SER A 34 7.42 1.03 -7.86
N GLY A 35 8.42 1.77 -8.35
CA GLY A 35 9.15 2.75 -7.57
C GLY A 35 9.99 2.15 -6.44
N GLN A 36 10.33 2.99 -5.47
CA GLN A 36 11.18 2.64 -4.31
C GLN A 36 10.37 2.40 -3.02
N ASP A 37 9.05 2.52 -3.08
CA ASP A 37 8.19 2.34 -1.91
C ASP A 37 8.27 0.91 -1.39
N ASN A 38 8.17 0.74 -0.09
CA ASN A 38 8.16 -0.56 0.57
C ASN A 38 6.87 -1.36 0.32
N THR A 39 5.84 -0.74 -0.23
CA THR A 39 4.59 -1.37 -0.66
C THR A 39 4.29 -1.03 -2.11
N VAL A 40 3.86 -2.03 -2.88
CA VAL A 40 3.47 -1.81 -4.29
C VAL A 40 2.05 -1.29 -4.34
N ASN A 41 1.86 -0.13 -4.97
CA ASN A 41 0.50 0.35 -5.26
C ASN A 41 -0.16 -0.53 -6.33
N ARG A 42 -1.10 -1.37 -5.91
CA ARG A 42 -1.85 -2.27 -6.82
C ARG A 42 -2.62 -1.51 -7.90
N GLU A 43 -3.14 -0.34 -7.61
CA GLU A 43 -3.94 0.45 -8.56
C GLU A 43 -3.13 0.84 -9.81
N THR A 44 -1.83 1.04 -9.67
CA THR A 44 -0.91 1.29 -10.79
C THR A 44 -0.88 0.12 -11.78
N PHE A 45 -1.09 -1.10 -11.30
CA PHE A 45 -0.91 -2.33 -12.07
C PHE A 45 -2.21 -3.07 -12.40
N PHE A 46 -3.35 -2.67 -11.85
CA PHE A 46 -4.63 -3.32 -12.09
C PHE A 46 -5.64 -2.38 -12.77
N PRO A 47 -6.40 -2.87 -13.77
CA PRO A 47 -6.27 -4.21 -14.37
C PRO A 47 -4.93 -4.42 -15.10
N PRO A 48 -4.42 -5.68 -15.17
CA PRO A 48 -3.13 -5.96 -15.79
C PRO A 48 -3.15 -5.63 -17.28
N LYS A 49 -2.03 -5.09 -17.79
CA LYS A 49 -1.85 -4.73 -19.20
C LYS A 49 -0.75 -5.60 -19.81
N GLY A 50 -0.87 -5.93 -21.09
CA GLY A 50 0.11 -6.69 -21.84
C GLY A 50 -0.48 -7.96 -22.46
N LEU A 51 0.38 -8.89 -22.87
CA LEU A 51 0.00 -10.17 -23.47
C LEU A 51 -0.31 -11.19 -22.36
N PRO A 52 -1.55 -11.71 -22.29
CA PRO A 52 -1.86 -12.77 -21.35
C PRO A 52 -1.18 -14.09 -21.74
N ILE A 53 -0.73 -14.86 -20.76
CA ILE A 53 -0.08 -16.17 -20.94
C ILE A 53 -0.95 -17.14 -21.72
N THR A 54 -2.27 -17.02 -21.64
CA THR A 54 -3.23 -17.85 -22.37
C THR A 54 -3.10 -17.74 -23.89
N LYS A 55 -2.52 -16.63 -24.38
CA LYS A 55 -2.25 -16.39 -25.82
C LYS A 55 -0.83 -16.77 -26.25
N MET A 56 -0.04 -17.37 -25.35
CA MET A 56 1.31 -17.88 -25.65
C MET A 56 1.25 -19.35 -26.05
N ASN A 57 2.14 -19.75 -26.97
CA ASN A 57 2.37 -21.15 -27.28
C ASN A 57 3.23 -21.83 -26.18
N PRO A 58 3.30 -23.18 -26.15
CA PRO A 58 4.05 -23.90 -25.11
C PRO A 58 5.54 -23.50 -25.02
N ARG A 59 6.19 -23.22 -26.14
CA ARG A 59 7.60 -22.81 -26.17
C ARG A 59 7.81 -21.44 -25.53
N GLN A 60 6.89 -20.49 -25.82
CA GLN A 60 6.92 -19.16 -25.23
C GLN A 60 6.66 -19.19 -23.71
N ARG A 61 5.77 -20.08 -23.25
CA ARG A 61 5.53 -20.30 -21.81
C ARG A 61 6.78 -20.87 -21.13
N GLY A 62 7.49 -21.83 -21.77
CA GLY A 62 8.74 -22.34 -21.24
C GLY A 62 9.81 -21.24 -21.09
N TRP A 63 9.91 -20.31 -22.04
CA TRP A 63 10.83 -19.17 -21.91
C TRP A 63 10.39 -18.17 -20.83
N LEU A 64 9.09 -18.01 -20.59
CA LEU A 64 8.60 -17.25 -19.45
C LEU A 64 8.99 -17.90 -18.12
N ASP A 65 8.87 -19.22 -18.02
CA ASP A 65 9.28 -19.96 -16.84
C ASP A 65 10.80 -19.82 -16.60
N GLU A 66 11.63 -19.92 -17.67
CA GLU A 66 13.07 -19.65 -17.59
C GLU A 66 13.38 -18.23 -17.08
N LEU A 67 12.61 -17.24 -17.51
CA LEU A 67 12.74 -15.86 -17.06
C LEU A 67 12.44 -15.71 -15.57
N ILE A 68 11.32 -16.26 -15.11
CA ILE A 68 10.92 -16.19 -13.69
C ILE A 68 11.96 -16.93 -12.82
N HIS A 69 12.47 -18.08 -13.29
CA HIS A 69 13.55 -18.79 -12.59
C HIS A 69 14.84 -17.97 -12.47
N ALA A 70 15.15 -17.09 -13.44
CA ALA A 70 16.31 -16.21 -13.34
C ALA A 70 16.17 -15.19 -12.19
N TYR A 71 14.96 -14.71 -11.91
CA TYR A 71 14.68 -13.90 -10.71
C TYR A 71 14.80 -14.74 -9.43
N ALA A 72 14.18 -15.92 -9.41
CA ALA A 72 14.19 -16.80 -8.26
C ALA A 72 15.62 -17.23 -7.89
N ALA A 73 16.47 -17.53 -8.86
CA ALA A 73 17.85 -17.98 -8.67
C ALA A 73 18.76 -16.93 -7.96
N LYS A 74 18.32 -15.68 -7.86
CA LYS A 74 19.03 -14.64 -7.10
C LYS A 74 18.79 -14.71 -5.58
N HIS A 75 17.83 -15.51 -5.16
CA HIS A 75 17.45 -15.67 -3.77
C HIS A 75 17.87 -17.03 -3.23
N ARG A 76 17.96 -17.15 -1.91
CA ARG A 76 18.23 -18.44 -1.27
C ARG A 76 17.07 -19.40 -1.56
N PRO A 77 17.36 -20.69 -1.83
CA PRO A 77 16.32 -21.67 -2.17
C PRO A 77 15.18 -21.74 -1.16
N GLU A 78 15.48 -21.64 0.13
CA GLU A 78 14.50 -21.71 1.20
C GLU A 78 13.48 -20.54 1.14
N VAL A 79 13.94 -19.36 0.71
CA VAL A 79 13.07 -18.18 0.51
C VAL A 79 12.15 -18.41 -0.69
N VAL A 80 12.71 -18.94 -1.79
CA VAL A 80 11.94 -19.23 -3.00
C VAL A 80 10.88 -20.30 -2.72
N GLU A 81 11.24 -21.37 -2.05
CA GLU A 81 10.31 -22.45 -1.65
C GLU A 81 9.20 -21.92 -0.73
N GLN A 82 9.54 -21.08 0.24
CA GLN A 82 8.57 -20.48 1.13
C GLN A 82 7.57 -19.57 0.39
N VAL A 83 8.03 -18.80 -0.59
CA VAL A 83 7.18 -17.90 -1.38
C VAL A 83 6.33 -18.72 -2.36
N ALA A 84 6.95 -19.60 -3.15
CA ALA A 84 6.24 -20.46 -4.12
C ALA A 84 5.28 -21.45 -3.47
N GLY A 85 5.57 -21.89 -2.23
CA GLY A 85 4.69 -22.77 -1.45
C GLY A 85 3.41 -22.07 -0.98
N ARG A 86 3.38 -20.74 -0.94
CA ARG A 86 2.17 -19.97 -0.63
C ARG A 86 1.29 -19.77 -1.85
N LYS A 87 1.90 -19.40 -2.98
CA LYS A 87 1.20 -19.07 -4.22
C LYS A 87 2.11 -19.33 -5.42
N PRO A 88 1.58 -19.82 -6.54
CA PRO A 88 2.40 -20.08 -7.72
C PRO A 88 3.01 -18.79 -8.26
N LEU A 89 4.29 -18.83 -8.64
CA LEU A 89 4.99 -17.69 -9.25
C LEU A 89 4.41 -17.31 -10.64
N VAL A 90 3.81 -18.29 -11.32
CA VAL A 90 3.14 -18.13 -12.61
C VAL A 90 1.71 -18.65 -12.50
N HIS A 91 0.74 -17.79 -12.75
CA HIS A 91 -0.68 -18.14 -12.81
C HIS A 91 -1.06 -18.55 -14.24
N PRO A 92 -1.55 -19.77 -14.49
CA PRO A 92 -1.81 -20.28 -15.86
C PRO A 92 -2.84 -19.47 -16.66
N GLN A 93 -3.71 -18.72 -16.00
CA GLN A 93 -4.77 -17.93 -16.64
C GLN A 93 -4.56 -16.41 -16.50
N GLU A 94 -3.84 -15.96 -15.47
CA GLU A 94 -3.80 -14.56 -15.04
C GLU A 94 -2.37 -14.00 -14.97
N THR A 95 -1.46 -14.55 -15.79
CA THR A 95 -0.11 -13.98 -15.96
C THR A 95 -0.06 -13.17 -17.23
N TYR A 96 0.53 -11.99 -17.16
CA TYR A 96 0.66 -11.04 -18.26
C TYR A 96 2.13 -10.63 -18.41
N ILE A 97 2.57 -10.47 -19.66
CA ILE A 97 3.89 -9.90 -19.98
C ILE A 97 3.73 -8.60 -20.76
N ALA A 98 4.57 -7.63 -20.45
CA ALA A 98 4.56 -6.35 -21.12
C ALA A 98 5.98 -5.81 -21.35
N TRP A 99 6.15 -5.05 -22.41
CA TRP A 99 7.40 -4.41 -22.82
C TRP A 99 7.18 -2.95 -23.18
N ALA A 100 8.18 -2.12 -22.95
CA ALA A 100 8.23 -0.76 -23.47
C ALA A 100 9.67 -0.42 -23.88
N GLY A 101 9.81 0.39 -24.92
CA GLY A 101 11.11 0.74 -25.51
C GLY A 101 11.57 -0.26 -26.57
N SER A 102 12.84 -0.18 -26.94
CA SER A 102 13.43 -0.98 -28.01
C SER A 102 13.62 -2.45 -27.63
N LEU A 103 13.47 -3.34 -28.60
CA LEU A 103 13.85 -4.74 -28.49
C LEU A 103 15.34 -4.98 -28.89
N ASP A 104 16.07 -3.95 -29.28
CA ASP A 104 17.48 -4.09 -29.62
C ASP A 104 18.39 -4.00 -28.40
N ALA A 105 19.47 -4.77 -28.42
CA ALA A 105 20.43 -4.77 -27.32
C ALA A 105 21.16 -3.42 -27.25
N GLY A 106 21.39 -2.93 -26.04
CA GLY A 106 22.03 -1.63 -25.82
C GLY A 106 21.08 -0.43 -25.90
N GLU A 107 19.80 -0.66 -26.21
CA GLU A 107 18.79 0.39 -26.26
C GLU A 107 17.91 0.40 -25.02
N ALA A 108 17.38 1.60 -24.68
CA ALA A 108 16.53 1.79 -23.50
C ALA A 108 15.26 0.94 -23.56
N HIS A 109 15.02 0.18 -22.52
CA HIS A 109 13.87 -0.70 -22.44
C HIS A 109 13.41 -0.99 -21.01
N TYR A 110 12.17 -1.41 -20.92
CA TYR A 110 11.48 -1.85 -19.71
C TYR A 110 10.66 -3.08 -20.05
N TYR A 111 10.61 -4.04 -19.15
CA TYR A 111 9.61 -5.10 -19.21
C TYR A 111 9.09 -5.45 -17.84
N ARG A 112 7.93 -6.12 -17.84
CA ARG A 112 7.37 -6.72 -16.63
C ARG A 112 6.69 -8.04 -16.92
N VAL A 113 6.67 -8.88 -15.88
CA VAL A 113 5.77 -10.01 -15.75
C VAL A 113 4.89 -9.75 -14.54
N GLN A 114 3.58 -9.82 -14.72
CA GLN A 114 2.61 -9.55 -13.68
C GLN A 114 1.67 -10.74 -13.51
N THR A 115 1.50 -11.17 -12.27
CA THR A 115 0.54 -12.17 -11.83
C THR A 115 -0.45 -11.53 -10.85
N PRO A 116 -1.48 -12.22 -10.35
CA PRO A 116 -2.33 -11.70 -9.28
C PRO A 116 -1.59 -11.37 -7.99
N ASP A 117 -0.46 -12.04 -7.74
CA ASP A 117 0.27 -11.98 -6.50
C ASP A 117 1.64 -11.31 -6.61
N TYR A 118 2.28 -11.39 -7.78
CA TYR A 118 3.66 -10.95 -7.97
C TYR A 118 3.84 -10.03 -9.17
N LEU A 119 4.84 -9.19 -9.05
CA LEU A 119 5.32 -8.32 -10.12
C LEU A 119 6.83 -8.48 -10.25
N PHE A 120 7.28 -8.82 -11.46
CA PHE A 120 8.69 -8.80 -11.85
C PHE A 120 8.88 -7.66 -12.81
N GLU A 121 9.78 -6.74 -12.51
CA GLU A 121 10.10 -5.59 -13.37
C GLU A 121 11.59 -5.52 -13.65
N TYR A 122 11.89 -4.99 -14.80
CA TYR A 122 13.25 -4.68 -15.23
C TYR A 122 13.23 -3.38 -16.03
N ALA A 123 14.12 -2.47 -15.69
CA ALA A 123 14.34 -1.23 -16.43
C ALA A 123 15.84 -1.03 -16.64
N ASN A 124 16.24 -0.75 -17.87
CA ASN A 124 17.59 -0.30 -18.22
C ASN A 124 17.44 0.95 -19.10
N THR A 125 17.33 2.11 -18.46
CA THR A 125 16.90 3.37 -19.08
C THR A 125 17.71 4.57 -18.65
N GLN A 126 18.60 4.40 -17.68
CA GLN A 126 19.39 5.47 -17.09
C GLN A 126 20.88 5.33 -17.45
N ASN A 127 21.65 6.42 -17.33
CA ASN A 127 23.10 6.45 -17.55
C ASN A 127 23.53 5.80 -18.87
N ASP A 128 22.92 6.25 -19.98
CA ASP A 128 23.17 5.70 -21.32
C ASP A 128 22.97 4.17 -21.38
N VAL A 129 21.85 3.71 -20.80
CA VAL A 129 21.48 2.28 -20.74
C VAL A 129 22.49 1.41 -19.97
N ASN A 130 23.12 2.00 -18.97
CA ASN A 130 24.13 1.32 -18.12
C ASN A 130 23.75 1.34 -16.61
N HIS A 131 22.46 1.50 -16.30
CA HIS A 131 21.97 1.46 -14.93
C HIS A 131 20.67 0.66 -14.86
N ILE A 132 20.74 -0.51 -14.26
CA ILE A 132 19.67 -1.52 -14.26
C ILE A 132 18.96 -1.54 -12.92
N HIS A 133 17.63 -1.46 -12.97
CA HIS A 133 16.76 -1.84 -11.86
C HIS A 133 16.00 -3.11 -12.22
N ALA A 134 16.19 -4.16 -11.43
CA ALA A 134 15.48 -5.42 -11.56
C ALA A 134 14.89 -5.81 -10.21
N VAL A 135 13.57 -5.98 -10.15
CA VAL A 135 12.86 -6.25 -8.89
C VAL A 135 11.89 -7.41 -9.04
N TRP A 136 11.71 -8.12 -7.95
CA TRP A 136 10.60 -9.03 -7.71
C TRP A 136 9.81 -8.51 -6.52
N ARG A 137 8.54 -8.16 -6.74
CA ARG A 137 7.63 -7.59 -5.76
C ARG A 137 6.49 -8.56 -5.45
N ASP A 138 6.04 -8.56 -4.20
CA ASP A 138 4.87 -9.32 -3.74
C ASP A 138 3.74 -8.33 -3.39
N PHE A 139 2.60 -8.44 -4.06
CA PHE A 139 1.44 -7.57 -3.79
C PHE A 139 0.80 -7.80 -2.41
N ASN A 140 1.19 -8.87 -1.70
CA ASN A 140 0.57 -9.26 -0.43
C ASN A 140 1.54 -9.29 0.75
N GLY A 141 2.80 -8.86 0.59
CA GLY A 141 3.78 -8.93 1.66
C GLY A 141 5.17 -8.52 1.26
N ASP A 142 5.28 -7.55 0.38
CA ASP A 142 6.53 -7.02 -0.12
C ASP A 142 7.40 -6.47 1.03
N PHE A 143 8.72 -6.74 0.97
CA PHE A 143 9.69 -6.45 2.05
C PHE A 143 9.38 -7.06 3.42
N GLY A 144 8.63 -8.15 3.45
CA GLY A 144 8.19 -8.85 4.63
C GLY A 144 6.68 -8.70 4.85
N ARG A 145 6.15 -9.56 5.71
CA ARG A 145 4.74 -9.45 6.12
C ARG A 145 4.54 -8.08 6.75
N ASP A 146 3.41 -7.46 6.45
CA ASP A 146 2.88 -6.43 7.33
C ASP A 146 2.53 -7.09 8.68
N LEU A 147 3.59 -7.27 9.48
CA LEU A 147 3.49 -7.92 10.79
C LEU A 147 2.51 -7.16 11.69
N LEU A 148 2.37 -5.85 11.46
CA LEU A 148 1.46 -5.01 12.22
C LEU A 148 0.02 -5.27 11.79
N ALA A 149 -0.28 -5.33 10.49
CA ALA A 149 -1.61 -5.67 10.01
C ALA A 149 -1.99 -7.14 10.36
N ASP A 150 -1.04 -8.08 10.26
CA ASP A 150 -1.22 -9.47 10.69
C ASP A 150 -1.46 -9.57 12.20
N HIS A 151 -0.74 -8.79 13.00
CA HIS A 151 -0.93 -8.68 14.44
C HIS A 151 -2.32 -8.13 14.77
N TYR A 152 -2.71 -7.00 14.16
CA TYR A 152 -4.04 -6.44 14.36
C TYR A 152 -5.18 -7.41 13.99
N GLN A 153 -5.04 -8.17 12.91
CA GLN A 153 -6.05 -9.15 12.51
C GLN A 153 -6.12 -10.38 13.44
N LYS A 154 -5.00 -10.79 14.03
CA LYS A 154 -4.93 -12.00 14.86
C LYS A 154 -5.19 -11.73 16.34
N ASP A 155 -4.62 -10.65 16.85
CA ASP A 155 -4.52 -10.40 18.29
C ASP A 155 -5.49 -9.31 18.76
N HIS A 156 -6.05 -8.52 17.83
CA HIS A 156 -7.07 -7.51 18.10
C HIS A 156 -8.43 -7.88 17.49
N LYS A 157 -8.80 -9.17 17.54
CA LYS A 157 -10.21 -9.53 17.31
C LYS A 157 -11.04 -8.79 18.32
N PRO A 158 -12.14 -8.12 17.91
CA PRO A 158 -12.98 -7.42 18.86
C PRO A 158 -13.40 -8.36 20.00
N GLU A 159 -13.14 -7.97 21.22
CA GLU A 159 -13.69 -8.64 22.39
C GLU A 159 -15.22 -8.73 22.24
N LYS A 160 -15.83 -9.71 22.89
CA LYS A 160 -17.30 -9.89 22.82
C LYS A 160 -17.99 -8.58 23.19
N GLY A 161 -18.77 -8.02 22.27
CA GLY A 161 -19.48 -6.75 22.43
C GLY A 161 -18.80 -5.53 21.78
N TRP A 162 -17.54 -5.66 21.35
CA TRP A 162 -16.83 -4.60 20.62
C TRP A 162 -16.98 -4.75 19.11
N VAL A 163 -17.02 -3.61 18.41
CA VAL A 163 -17.08 -3.53 16.94
C VAL A 163 -15.86 -2.77 16.45
N SER A 164 -15.10 -3.36 15.55
CA SER A 164 -13.98 -2.66 14.92
C SER A 164 -14.50 -1.59 13.94
N MET A 165 -14.08 -0.34 14.13
CA MET A 165 -14.40 0.79 13.25
C MET A 165 -13.41 0.91 12.09
N PHE A 166 -12.29 0.18 12.12
CA PHE A 166 -11.25 0.24 11.12
C PHE A 166 -10.78 -1.19 10.74
N ASP A 167 -10.62 -1.44 9.46
CA ASP A 167 -10.23 -2.74 8.91
C ASP A 167 -8.72 -2.94 8.80
N GLY A 168 -7.92 -1.95 9.21
CA GLY A 168 -6.46 -1.96 9.10
C GLY A 168 -5.94 -1.70 7.69
N LYS A 169 -6.80 -1.50 6.68
CA LYS A 169 -6.40 -1.43 5.27
C LYS A 169 -7.00 -0.25 4.50
N THR A 170 -8.22 0.14 4.83
CA THR A 170 -8.97 1.15 4.07
C THR A 170 -9.68 2.13 4.99
N LEU A 171 -10.00 3.31 4.46
CA LEU A 171 -10.87 4.28 5.13
C LEU A 171 -12.37 4.00 4.86
N LYS A 172 -12.74 2.76 4.55
CA LYS A 172 -14.14 2.38 4.34
C LYS A 172 -14.97 2.65 5.59
N GLY A 173 -16.07 3.40 5.44
CA GLY A 173 -16.90 3.84 6.56
C GLY A 173 -16.45 5.15 7.21
N TRP A 174 -15.34 5.72 6.73
CA TRP A 174 -14.83 7.00 7.18
C TRP A 174 -15.00 8.06 6.08
N LYS A 175 -15.26 9.28 6.46
CA LYS A 175 -15.43 10.41 5.54
C LYS A 175 -14.78 11.67 6.12
N ALA A 176 -13.87 12.25 5.37
CA ALA A 176 -13.30 13.56 5.71
C ALA A 176 -14.28 14.68 5.35
N ASN A 177 -14.22 15.77 6.09
CA ASN A 177 -15.04 16.95 5.78
C ASN A 177 -14.25 17.99 4.96
N GLU A 178 -12.97 18.10 5.19
CA GLU A 178 -12.08 19.06 4.53
C GLU A 178 -10.72 18.35 4.33
N ASN A 179 -9.96 18.73 3.30
CA ASN A 179 -8.61 18.25 3.06
C ASN A 179 -8.50 16.71 3.11
N GLU A 180 -9.26 16.00 2.27
CA GLU A 180 -9.32 14.53 2.24
C GLU A 180 -7.94 13.88 2.16
N ASP A 181 -7.00 14.47 1.43
CA ASP A 181 -5.62 14.00 1.29
C ASP A 181 -4.82 14.05 2.61
N SER A 182 -5.37 14.67 3.66
CA SER A 182 -4.77 14.70 5.00
C SER A 182 -4.91 13.38 5.77
N PHE A 183 -5.67 12.44 5.25
CA PHE A 183 -5.93 11.15 5.89
C PHE A 183 -5.60 10.00 4.95
N TRP A 184 -4.78 9.08 5.41
CA TRP A 184 -4.42 7.87 4.65
C TRP A 184 -4.19 6.70 5.58
N VAL A 185 -4.10 5.51 5.01
CA VAL A 185 -3.73 4.31 5.76
C VAL A 185 -2.26 3.98 5.51
N LYS A 186 -1.50 3.77 6.57
CA LYS A 186 -0.11 3.33 6.51
C LYS A 186 0.18 2.36 7.65
N ASN A 187 0.76 1.22 7.32
CA ASN A 187 1.16 0.19 8.29
C ASN A 187 0.02 -0.21 9.26
N GLY A 188 -1.18 -0.41 8.74
CA GLY A 188 -2.34 -0.79 9.55
C GLY A 188 -2.91 0.31 10.45
N CYS A 189 -2.48 1.55 10.28
CA CYS A 189 -2.93 2.70 11.05
C CYS A 189 -3.58 3.75 10.17
N ILE A 190 -4.57 4.46 10.69
CA ILE A 190 -5.03 5.72 10.10
C ILE A 190 -4.00 6.78 10.47
N VAL A 191 -3.44 7.44 9.47
CA VAL A 191 -2.52 8.57 9.63
C VAL A 191 -3.27 9.86 9.31
N ALA A 192 -3.12 10.87 10.16
CA ALA A 192 -3.65 12.20 9.94
C ALA A 192 -2.51 13.21 9.97
N ASN A 193 -2.38 13.99 8.90
CA ASN A 193 -1.43 15.12 8.85
C ASN A 193 -2.00 16.20 7.94
N ALA A 194 -2.48 17.27 8.53
CA ALA A 194 -3.18 18.33 7.83
C ALA A 194 -2.44 19.67 7.95
N PRO A 195 -2.43 20.50 6.90
CA PRO A 195 -1.91 21.86 6.96
C PRO A 195 -2.81 22.80 7.78
N GLY A 196 -3.97 22.33 8.17
CA GLY A 196 -4.97 23.09 8.91
C GLY A 196 -6.07 22.21 9.48
N ARG A 197 -7.17 22.82 9.83
CA ARG A 197 -8.34 22.11 10.37
C ARG A 197 -8.90 21.10 9.37
N CYS A 198 -9.11 19.86 9.82
CA CYS A 198 -9.86 18.83 9.12
C CYS A 198 -10.32 17.75 10.10
N HIS A 199 -11.37 17.02 9.74
CA HIS A 199 -11.93 15.98 10.60
C HIS A 199 -12.27 14.75 9.76
N LEU A 200 -11.96 13.58 10.28
CA LEU A 200 -12.31 12.29 9.70
C LEU A 200 -13.44 11.68 10.52
N PHE A 201 -14.62 11.59 9.94
CA PHE A 201 -15.83 11.09 10.61
C PHE A 201 -16.06 9.60 10.28
N TYR A 202 -16.34 8.80 11.29
CA TYR A 202 -16.89 7.47 11.07
C TYR A 202 -18.39 7.58 10.81
N VAL A 203 -18.81 7.24 9.60
CA VAL A 203 -20.17 7.42 9.12
C VAL A 203 -20.89 6.08 9.09
N THR A 204 -21.97 5.95 9.86
CA THR A 204 -22.79 4.75 9.95
C THR A 204 -24.26 5.06 9.71
N GLU A 205 -25.06 4.05 9.33
CA GLU A 205 -26.51 4.20 9.19
C GLU A 205 -27.21 4.52 10.53
N LYS A 206 -26.65 3.99 11.63
CA LYS A 206 -27.18 4.18 12.99
C LYS A 206 -26.15 4.84 13.89
N PRO A 207 -26.41 6.03 14.44
CA PRO A 207 -25.48 6.69 15.33
C PRO A 207 -25.32 5.94 16.64
N PHE A 208 -24.12 5.97 17.18
CA PHE A 208 -23.85 5.49 18.54
C PHE A 208 -24.46 6.44 19.59
N LYS A 209 -25.10 5.90 20.61
CA LYS A 209 -25.71 6.70 21.68
C LYS A 209 -25.04 6.45 23.03
N ASN A 210 -24.99 5.19 23.46
CA ASN A 210 -24.32 4.76 24.68
C ASN A 210 -23.24 3.76 24.21
N PHE A 211 -22.00 4.11 24.38
CA PHE A 211 -20.88 3.32 23.87
C PHE A 211 -19.65 3.55 24.73
N GLU A 212 -18.73 2.67 24.61
CA GLU A 212 -17.34 2.82 25.02
C GLU A 212 -16.51 2.85 23.74
N PHE A 213 -15.48 3.69 23.69
CA PHE A 213 -14.55 3.78 22.57
C PHE A 213 -13.13 3.55 23.06
N LYS A 214 -12.37 2.75 22.35
CA LYS A 214 -10.95 2.57 22.59
C LYS A 214 -10.14 2.65 21.32
N SER A 215 -8.99 3.28 21.41
CA SER A 215 -8.00 3.33 20.31
C SER A 215 -6.59 3.37 20.86
N LYS A 216 -5.62 2.93 20.06
CA LYS A 216 -4.21 3.24 20.26
C LYS A 216 -3.86 4.46 19.45
N VAL A 217 -3.16 5.38 20.08
CA VAL A 217 -2.77 6.65 19.48
C VAL A 217 -1.28 6.85 19.65
N MET A 218 -0.64 7.44 18.64
CA MET A 218 0.72 7.95 18.71
C MET A 218 0.74 9.34 18.11
N THR A 219 1.32 10.29 18.80
CA THR A 219 1.55 11.66 18.33
C THR A 219 3.00 11.86 17.95
N LEU A 220 3.24 12.73 16.98
CA LEU A 220 4.56 13.30 16.75
C LEU A 220 4.70 14.63 17.51
N PRO A 221 5.93 15.13 17.75
CA PRO A 221 6.14 16.42 18.41
C PRO A 221 5.30 17.53 17.77
N HIS A 222 4.67 18.33 18.62
CA HIS A 222 3.78 19.43 18.25
C HIS A 222 2.48 19.03 17.52
N SER A 223 2.07 17.77 17.60
CA SER A 223 0.75 17.34 17.12
C SER A 223 -0.36 17.92 17.99
N ASN A 224 -1.42 18.37 17.33
CA ASN A 224 -2.67 18.81 17.96
C ASN A 224 -3.84 18.15 17.27
N ALA A 225 -4.52 17.25 17.98
CA ALA A 225 -5.63 16.47 17.48
C ALA A 225 -6.64 16.20 18.60
N GLY A 226 -7.73 15.52 18.27
CA GLY A 226 -8.73 15.11 19.25
C GLY A 226 -9.67 14.06 18.70
N VAL A 227 -10.33 13.35 19.58
CA VAL A 227 -11.42 12.43 19.25
C VAL A 227 -12.74 13.06 19.65
N TYR A 228 -13.54 13.43 18.65
CA TYR A 228 -14.88 13.95 18.87
C TYR A 228 -15.88 12.80 19.05
N PHE A 229 -16.74 12.92 20.05
CA PHE A 229 -17.82 11.98 20.30
C PHE A 229 -19.14 12.72 20.53
N HIS A 230 -20.29 12.04 20.33
CA HIS A 230 -21.64 12.62 20.28
C HIS A 230 -21.77 13.75 19.23
N THR A 231 -21.00 13.68 18.17
CA THR A 231 -21.03 14.64 17.06
C THR A 231 -21.76 14.09 15.85
N ARG A 232 -21.87 14.90 14.80
CA ARG A 232 -22.47 14.55 13.50
C ARG A 232 -21.56 15.00 12.38
N PHE A 233 -21.60 14.27 11.27
CA PHE A 233 -20.92 14.71 10.04
C PHE A 233 -21.42 16.10 9.63
N GLN A 234 -20.50 16.93 9.22
CA GLN A 234 -20.72 18.24 8.60
C GLN A 234 -19.66 18.48 7.53
N ASP A 235 -20.03 19.17 6.46
CA ASP A 235 -19.17 19.30 5.28
C ASP A 235 -17.95 20.21 5.53
N GLU A 236 -18.04 21.11 6.51
CA GLU A 236 -16.94 22.03 6.83
C GLU A 236 -16.97 22.48 8.29
N GLY A 237 -15.84 22.99 8.75
CA GLY A 237 -15.70 23.66 10.05
C GLY A 237 -15.53 22.70 11.22
N TRP A 238 -15.42 23.28 12.40
CA TRP A 238 -15.34 22.53 13.66
C TRP A 238 -16.67 21.84 13.96
N PRO A 239 -16.68 20.64 14.54
CA PRO A 239 -17.90 19.99 15.00
C PRO A 239 -18.74 20.90 15.89
N LYS A 240 -19.99 21.14 15.50
CA LYS A 240 -20.92 22.07 16.20
C LYS A 240 -21.59 21.45 17.41
N ALA A 241 -21.45 20.16 17.61
CA ALA A 241 -22.05 19.41 18.71
C ALA A 241 -21.10 18.29 19.17
N GLY A 242 -21.31 17.82 20.39
CA GLY A 242 -20.51 16.77 21.00
C GLY A 242 -19.39 17.31 21.86
N PHE A 243 -18.45 16.44 22.17
CA PHE A 243 -17.31 16.72 23.02
C PHE A 243 -16.03 16.28 22.33
N GLU A 244 -14.94 16.92 22.65
CA GLU A 244 -13.61 16.55 22.17
C GLU A 244 -12.77 15.97 23.33
N CYS A 245 -12.32 14.74 23.18
CA CYS A 245 -11.23 14.22 23.98
C CYS A 245 -9.92 14.62 23.30
N GLN A 246 -9.18 15.54 23.92
CA GLN A 246 -7.97 16.13 23.37
C GLN A 246 -6.85 15.13 23.25
N VAL A 247 -6.08 15.24 22.17
CA VAL A 247 -4.83 14.50 21.89
C VAL A 247 -3.73 15.50 21.58
N ASN A 248 -3.01 15.92 22.62
CA ASN A 248 -1.96 16.93 22.57
C ASN A 248 -0.94 16.66 23.67
N ASN A 249 0.24 16.19 23.32
CA ASN A 249 1.30 15.97 24.30
C ASN A 249 2.24 17.18 24.40
N THR A 250 2.73 17.72 23.28
CA THR A 250 3.76 18.79 23.29
C THR A 250 3.37 20.05 22.52
N TYR A 251 2.17 20.11 21.90
CA TYR A 251 1.70 21.35 21.29
C TYR A 251 1.50 22.46 22.34
N HIS A 252 1.57 23.72 21.94
CA HIS A 252 1.55 24.88 22.85
C HIS A 252 0.22 25.11 23.59
N ASP A 253 -0.90 24.53 23.12
CA ASP A 253 -2.16 24.60 23.87
C ASP A 253 -1.99 23.97 25.26
N PRO A 254 -2.38 24.65 26.35
CA PRO A 254 -2.25 24.12 27.70
C PRO A 254 -3.12 22.89 27.96
N LYS A 255 -4.18 22.68 27.20
CA LYS A 255 -5.05 21.49 27.33
C LYS A 255 -4.41 20.29 26.66
N LYS A 256 -4.03 19.34 27.50
CA LYS A 256 -3.27 18.16 27.08
C LYS A 256 -4.16 16.95 26.79
N THR A 257 -3.54 15.89 26.31
CA THR A 257 -4.19 14.58 26.09
C THR A 257 -5.03 14.20 27.30
N ALA A 258 -6.21 13.63 27.04
CA ALA A 258 -7.26 13.28 28.01
C ALA A 258 -8.07 14.45 28.57
N SER A 259 -7.81 15.71 28.19
CA SER A 259 -8.79 16.78 28.46
C SER A 259 -10.11 16.50 27.74
N ILE A 260 -11.23 16.74 28.38
CA ILE A 260 -12.50 16.97 27.68
C ILE A 260 -12.58 18.47 27.42
N TYR A 261 -12.26 18.86 26.18
CA TYR A 261 -11.98 20.26 25.83
C TYR A 261 -13.11 21.21 26.23
N GLY A 262 -12.76 22.21 27.04
CA GLY A 262 -13.72 23.19 27.56
C GLY A 262 -14.68 22.66 28.64
N VAL A 263 -14.49 21.45 29.13
CA VAL A 263 -15.32 20.83 30.20
C VAL A 263 -14.43 20.41 31.39
N ALA A 264 -13.41 19.63 31.15
CA ALA A 264 -12.48 19.15 32.17
C ALA A 264 -11.07 19.13 31.60
N ASP A 265 -10.19 19.97 32.12
CA ASP A 265 -8.87 20.16 31.57
C ASP A 265 -7.83 19.26 32.28
N CYS A 266 -6.99 18.58 31.49
CA CYS A 266 -5.74 17.96 31.90
C CYS A 266 -4.61 18.88 31.44
N LEU A 267 -3.82 19.40 32.36
CA LEU A 267 -2.77 20.38 32.05
C LEU A 267 -1.38 19.75 31.92
N GLU A 268 -1.24 18.49 32.29
CA GLU A 268 -0.03 17.70 32.11
C GLU A 268 -0.34 16.52 31.19
N ALA A 269 0.50 16.34 30.15
CA ALA A 269 0.31 15.25 29.22
C ALA A 269 0.58 13.89 29.89
N PRO A 270 -0.39 12.96 29.90
CA PRO A 270 -0.22 11.63 30.51
C PRO A 270 0.57 10.68 29.61
N ALA A 271 0.86 11.07 28.37
CA ALA A 271 1.59 10.30 27.37
C ALA A 271 2.72 11.12 26.76
N LYS A 272 3.58 10.46 25.98
CA LYS A 272 4.70 11.08 25.27
C LYS A 272 4.48 10.98 23.75
N ASP A 273 5.11 11.91 23.02
CA ASP A 273 5.23 11.78 21.57
C ASP A 273 6.13 10.58 21.21
N ASP A 274 5.97 10.06 20.00
CA ASP A 274 6.68 8.90 19.46
C ASP A 274 6.47 7.58 20.23
N GLU A 275 5.53 7.54 21.18
CA GLU A 275 5.14 6.35 21.94
C GLU A 275 3.64 6.07 21.75
N TRP A 276 3.28 4.78 21.62
CA TRP A 276 1.88 4.36 21.58
C TRP A 276 1.24 4.39 22.95
N PHE A 277 0.08 5.00 23.07
CA PHE A 277 -0.75 4.99 24.27
C PHE A 277 -2.20 4.60 23.99
N ASP A 278 -2.87 4.09 24.98
CA ASP A 278 -4.29 3.73 24.89
C ASP A 278 -5.16 4.95 25.22
N LEU A 279 -6.11 5.25 24.34
CA LEU A 279 -7.16 6.24 24.56
C LEU A 279 -8.48 5.51 24.78
N TYR A 280 -9.15 5.80 25.89
CA TYR A 280 -10.42 5.23 26.27
C TYR A 280 -11.44 6.32 26.59
N ILE A 281 -12.61 6.26 25.95
CA ILE A 281 -13.72 7.20 26.12
C ILE A 281 -15.00 6.46 26.45
#